data_258388b82afcf2183a73c681efea75d4
#
_entry.id   258388b82afcf2183a73c681efea75d4
#
_cell.length_a   1.000
_cell.length_b   1.000
_cell.length_c   1.000
_cell.angle_alpha   90.00
_cell.angle_beta   90.00
_cell.angle_gamma   90.00
#
_symmetry.space_group_name_H-M   'P 1'
#
loop_
_entity.id
_entity.type
_entity.pdbx_description
1 polymer ?
#
loop_
_entity_poly.entity_id
_entity_poly.type
_entity_poly.pdbx_seq_one_letter_code
_entity_poly.pdbx_strand_id
1 'polypeptide(L)'
;MRSFIDQQGDAALCAIGVMVIGTASSYLWNAYMPVYVERQLHLPMKWALFGTFVASSMNFVLFPFAGKLMDRFGAYRLFYPVVITWAVCTLPLFWFIVSAPSGGKLLTAQIIAALFQVAIAAGHPGMLATLFPAHARTTGVALSYNLAVTLFGGMAPLTVTLLTQQTGSRFVPAFYVIAAALISLALVRFTRTGQAALAADRAHRAQRAKVATLPAFPAD
;
A
#
# COMPACT_ATOMS: atom_id res chain seq x y z
N MET A 1 25.89 3.04 -21.48
CA MET A 1 24.60 3.72 -21.63
C MET A 1 23.40 2.76 -21.50
N ARG A 2 23.36 1.62 -22.20
CA ARG A 2 22.31 0.58 -22.02
C ARG A 2 22.19 0.10 -20.57
N SER A 3 23.27 -0.23 -19.89
CA SER A 3 23.23 -0.70 -18.50
C SER A 3 22.66 0.33 -17.51
N PHE A 4 22.83 1.61 -17.78
CA PHE A 4 22.27 2.69 -16.95
C PHE A 4 20.75 2.83 -17.14
N ILE A 5 20.28 2.71 -18.38
CA ILE A 5 18.85 2.73 -18.71
C ILE A 5 18.16 1.50 -18.14
N ASP A 6 18.80 0.32 -18.23
CA ASP A 6 18.28 -0.94 -17.69
C ASP A 6 18.17 -0.90 -16.17
N GLN A 7 19.15 -0.34 -15.45
CA GLN A 7 19.13 -0.19 -14.01
C GLN A 7 18.08 0.83 -13.53
N GLN A 8 17.92 1.94 -14.26
CA GLN A 8 16.88 2.92 -13.91
C GLN A 8 15.47 2.43 -14.22
N GLY A 9 15.28 1.66 -15.31
CA GLY A 9 14.02 1.01 -15.63
C GLY A 9 13.62 -0.01 -14.56
N ASP A 10 14.57 -0.81 -14.08
CA ASP A 10 14.33 -1.79 -13.01
C ASP A 10 13.99 -1.11 -11.67
N ALA A 11 14.68 0.00 -11.34
CA ALA A 11 14.35 0.81 -10.17
C ALA A 11 12.96 1.46 -10.27
N ALA A 12 12.59 1.95 -11.47
CA ALA A 12 11.26 2.51 -11.71
C ALA A 12 10.16 1.45 -11.59
N LEU A 13 10.37 0.23 -12.12
CA LEU A 13 9.42 -0.88 -11.95
C LEU A 13 9.27 -1.28 -10.49
N CYS A 14 10.36 -1.33 -9.73
CA CYS A 14 10.32 -1.58 -8.29
C CYS A 14 9.53 -0.48 -7.56
N ALA A 15 9.79 0.79 -7.89
CA ALA A 15 9.09 1.93 -7.30
C ALA A 15 7.58 1.91 -7.63
N ILE A 16 7.21 1.58 -8.87
CA ILE A 16 5.81 1.35 -9.25
C ILE A 16 5.22 0.23 -8.39
N GLY A 17 5.93 -0.89 -8.24
CA GLY A 17 5.50 -2.00 -7.41
C GLY A 17 5.22 -1.60 -5.96
N VAL A 18 6.09 -0.79 -5.36
CA VAL A 18 5.88 -0.25 -4.00
C VAL A 18 4.60 0.60 -3.95
N MET A 19 4.32 1.40 -4.97
CA MET A 19 3.20 2.35 -5.01
C MET A 19 1.84 1.71 -5.34
N VAL A 20 1.81 0.63 -6.14
CA VAL A 20 0.58 0.04 -6.70
C VAL A 20 -0.45 -0.28 -5.62
N ILE A 21 -0.08 -1.02 -4.58
CA ILE A 21 -1.04 -1.44 -3.54
C ILE A 21 -1.58 -0.25 -2.74
N GLY A 22 -0.73 0.73 -2.44
CA GLY A 22 -1.12 1.92 -1.71
C GLY A 22 -2.11 2.78 -2.50
N THR A 23 -1.82 3.04 -3.77
CA THR A 23 -2.69 3.84 -4.65
C THR A 23 -4.00 3.13 -4.96
N ALA A 24 -3.96 1.86 -5.33
CA ALA A 24 -5.16 1.05 -5.60
C ALA A 24 -6.09 1.01 -4.39
N SER A 25 -5.55 0.72 -3.20
CA SER A 25 -6.34 0.67 -1.97
C SER A 25 -6.90 2.04 -1.59
N SER A 26 -6.09 3.08 -1.66
CA SER A 26 -6.52 4.44 -1.30
C SER A 26 -7.65 4.93 -2.21
N TYR A 27 -7.50 4.79 -3.53
CA TYR A 27 -8.56 5.21 -4.47
C TYR A 27 -9.83 4.38 -4.34
N LEU A 28 -9.71 3.08 -4.10
CA LEU A 28 -10.86 2.22 -3.91
C LEU A 28 -11.66 2.62 -2.66
N TRP A 29 -10.99 2.73 -1.51
CA TRP A 29 -11.65 2.97 -0.23
C TRP A 29 -12.07 4.43 -0.02
N ASN A 30 -11.36 5.41 -0.59
CA ASN A 30 -11.68 6.83 -0.39
C ASN A 30 -12.50 7.42 -1.54
N ALA A 31 -12.22 7.05 -2.80
CA ALA A 31 -12.90 7.63 -3.95
C ALA A 31 -14.06 6.77 -4.47
N TYR A 32 -13.88 5.43 -4.52
CA TYR A 32 -14.89 4.55 -5.11
C TYR A 32 -15.95 4.09 -4.10
N MET A 33 -15.61 3.96 -2.82
CA MET A 33 -16.52 3.45 -1.80
C MET A 33 -17.89 4.17 -1.74
N PRO A 34 -17.99 5.50 -1.86
CA PRO A 34 -19.29 6.16 -1.90
C PRO A 34 -20.21 5.67 -3.03
N VAL A 35 -19.64 5.50 -4.23
CA VAL A 35 -20.38 4.99 -5.40
C VAL A 35 -20.78 3.52 -5.21
N TYR A 36 -19.87 2.72 -4.67
CA TYR A 36 -20.13 1.30 -4.39
C TYR A 36 -21.25 1.10 -3.38
N VAL A 37 -21.23 1.86 -2.30
CA VAL A 37 -22.21 1.79 -1.21
C VAL A 37 -23.61 2.15 -1.71
N GLU A 38 -23.73 3.19 -2.52
CA GLU A 38 -24.99 3.61 -3.09
C GLU A 38 -25.54 2.60 -4.12
N ARG A 39 -24.69 2.19 -5.07
CA ARG A 39 -25.13 1.36 -6.20
C ARG A 39 -25.25 -0.13 -5.87
N GLN A 40 -24.38 -0.67 -5.03
CA GLN A 40 -24.30 -2.11 -4.77
C GLN A 40 -24.91 -2.52 -3.42
N LEU A 41 -24.84 -1.65 -2.41
CA LEU A 41 -25.32 -1.93 -1.07
C LEU A 41 -26.66 -1.24 -0.78
N HIS A 42 -27.11 -0.35 -1.66
CA HIS A 42 -28.33 0.44 -1.51
C HIS A 42 -28.41 1.20 -0.17
N LEU A 43 -27.25 1.63 0.33
CA LEU A 43 -27.15 2.46 1.53
C LEU A 43 -26.94 3.94 1.13
N PRO A 44 -27.42 4.88 1.94
CA PRO A 44 -27.17 6.30 1.70
C PRO A 44 -25.67 6.61 1.64
N MET A 45 -25.24 7.34 0.62
CA MET A 45 -23.83 7.74 0.39
C MET A 45 -23.20 8.45 1.60
N LYS A 46 -24.01 9.13 2.41
CA LYS A 46 -23.57 9.80 3.64
C LYS A 46 -22.77 8.91 4.59
N TRP A 47 -23.09 7.61 4.68
CA TRP A 47 -22.38 6.67 5.52
C TRP A 47 -20.96 6.41 5.02
N ALA A 48 -20.79 6.30 3.70
CA ALA A 48 -19.46 6.14 3.11
C ALA A 48 -18.62 7.40 3.26
N LEU A 49 -19.19 8.57 3.03
CA LEU A 49 -18.50 9.86 3.21
C LEU A 49 -18.10 10.08 4.68
N PHE A 50 -19.00 9.79 5.61
CA PHE A 50 -18.69 9.87 7.05
C PHE A 50 -17.56 8.91 7.43
N GLY A 51 -17.62 7.67 6.96
CA GLY A 51 -16.57 6.69 7.21
C GLY A 51 -15.23 7.08 6.57
N THR A 52 -15.23 7.65 5.36
CA THR A 52 -14.01 8.20 4.74
C THR A 52 -13.44 9.36 5.55
N PHE A 53 -14.29 10.25 6.09
CA PHE A 53 -13.85 11.33 6.96
C PHE A 53 -13.18 10.79 8.23
N VAL A 54 -13.81 9.84 8.92
CA VAL A 54 -13.25 9.20 10.12
C VAL A 54 -11.94 8.48 9.79
N ALA A 55 -11.90 7.71 8.71
CA ALA A 55 -10.71 6.99 8.25
C ALA A 55 -9.55 7.93 7.94
N SER A 56 -9.81 9.04 7.24
CA SER A 56 -8.78 10.04 6.90
C SER A 56 -8.27 10.78 8.13
N SER A 57 -9.16 11.13 9.07
CA SER A 57 -8.77 11.75 10.35
C SER A 57 -7.89 10.81 11.18
N MET A 58 -8.24 9.53 11.22
CA MET A 58 -7.44 8.51 11.89
C MET A 58 -6.07 8.33 11.21
N ASN A 59 -6.01 8.30 9.88
CA ASN A 59 -4.76 8.24 9.14
C ASN A 59 -3.84 9.42 9.46
N PHE A 60 -4.39 10.63 9.53
CA PHE A 60 -3.62 11.83 9.89
C PHE A 60 -2.96 11.68 11.26
N VAL A 61 -3.69 11.18 12.27
CA VAL A 61 -3.15 10.97 13.61
C VAL A 61 -2.16 9.81 13.67
N LEU A 62 -2.43 8.71 12.95
CA LEU A 62 -1.61 7.49 13.02
C LEU A 62 -0.35 7.53 12.15
N PHE A 63 -0.31 8.38 11.14
CA PHE A 63 0.81 8.43 10.18
C PHE A 63 2.18 8.64 10.85
N PRO A 64 2.36 9.56 11.82
CA PRO A 64 3.64 9.72 12.53
C PRO A 64 4.06 8.49 13.33
N PHE A 65 3.10 7.78 13.92
CA PHE A 65 3.37 6.55 14.70
C PHE A 65 3.76 5.39 13.76
N ALA A 66 3.05 5.25 12.64
CA ALA A 66 3.38 4.26 11.62
C ALA A 66 4.76 4.53 11.00
N GLY A 67 5.13 5.80 10.75
CA GLY A 67 6.46 6.18 10.31
C GLY A 67 7.55 5.73 11.29
N LYS A 68 7.40 6.03 12.58
CA LYS A 68 8.34 5.56 13.63
C LYS A 68 8.46 4.04 13.68
N LEU A 69 7.35 3.33 13.45
CA LEU A 69 7.35 1.86 13.40
C LEU A 69 8.16 1.35 12.20
N MET A 70 7.97 1.97 11.02
CA MET A 70 8.71 1.66 9.80
C MET A 70 10.22 1.92 9.96
N ASP A 71 10.60 3.04 10.60
CA ASP A 71 12.00 3.38 10.89
C ASP A 71 12.64 2.39 11.87
N ARG A 72 11.87 1.92 12.85
CA ARG A 72 12.37 0.97 13.86
C ARG A 72 12.55 -0.44 13.31
N PHE A 73 11.57 -0.95 12.57
CA PHE A 73 11.54 -2.35 12.12
C PHE A 73 12.04 -2.54 10.67
N GLY A 74 12.19 -1.47 9.91
CA GLY A 74 12.57 -1.47 8.51
C GLY A 74 11.37 -1.55 7.58
N ALA A 75 11.26 -0.60 6.64
CA ALA A 75 10.12 -0.46 5.74
C ALA A 75 9.92 -1.72 4.87
N TYR A 76 10.99 -2.27 4.28
CA TYR A 76 10.90 -3.49 3.45
C TYR A 76 10.45 -4.73 4.24
N ARG A 77 10.82 -4.84 5.52
CA ARG A 77 10.41 -5.97 6.36
C ARG A 77 8.93 -5.95 6.65
N LEU A 78 8.38 -4.78 6.95
CA LEU A 78 6.97 -4.64 7.29
C LEU A 78 6.09 -4.62 6.06
N PHE A 79 6.61 -4.20 4.90
CA PHE A 79 5.84 -4.11 3.66
C PHE A 79 5.21 -5.46 3.26
N TYR A 80 6.01 -6.53 3.19
CA TYR A 80 5.50 -7.83 2.77
C TYR A 80 4.38 -8.38 3.66
N PRO A 81 4.56 -8.52 4.99
CA PRO A 81 3.50 -9.05 5.84
C PRO A 81 2.26 -8.14 5.85
N VAL A 82 2.44 -6.82 5.81
CA VAL A 82 1.32 -5.89 5.78
C VAL A 82 0.52 -6.05 4.48
N VAL A 83 1.19 -6.10 3.32
CA VAL A 83 0.51 -6.26 2.02
C VAL A 83 -0.17 -7.64 1.91
N ILE A 84 0.49 -8.72 2.35
CA ILE A 84 -0.09 -10.07 2.35
C ILE A 84 -1.32 -10.12 3.27
N THR A 85 -1.21 -9.63 4.50
CA THR A 85 -2.32 -9.60 5.44
C THR A 85 -3.47 -8.77 4.90
N TRP A 86 -3.18 -7.61 4.29
CA TRP A 86 -4.19 -6.79 3.65
C TRP A 86 -4.91 -7.51 2.52
N ALA A 87 -4.17 -8.18 1.64
CA ALA A 87 -4.76 -8.98 0.55
C ALA A 87 -5.70 -10.08 1.09
N VAL A 88 -5.28 -10.78 2.14
CA VAL A 88 -6.08 -11.85 2.78
C VAL A 88 -7.31 -11.26 3.49
N CYS A 89 -7.15 -10.16 4.22
CA CYS A 89 -8.24 -9.53 4.98
C CYS A 89 -9.27 -8.82 4.09
N THR A 90 -8.90 -8.42 2.88
CA THR A 90 -9.79 -7.66 1.99
C THR A 90 -11.05 -8.45 1.62
N LEU A 91 -10.93 -9.74 1.28
CA LEU A 91 -12.08 -10.56 0.89
C LEU A 91 -13.08 -10.76 2.06
N PRO A 92 -12.67 -11.21 3.28
CA PRO A 92 -13.52 -11.26 4.44
C PRO A 92 -14.18 -9.90 4.79
N LEU A 93 -13.43 -8.81 4.60
CA LEU A 93 -13.93 -7.47 4.90
C LEU A 93 -15.07 -7.07 3.96
N PHE A 94 -14.95 -7.36 2.66
CA PHE A 94 -16.03 -7.15 1.69
C PHE A 94 -17.20 -8.10 1.96
N TRP A 95 -16.95 -9.35 2.30
CA TRP A 95 -18.02 -10.29 2.72
C TRP A 95 -18.78 -9.78 3.94
N PHE A 96 -18.09 -9.23 4.93
CA PHE A 96 -18.70 -8.63 6.13
C PHE A 96 -19.63 -7.47 5.80
N ILE A 97 -19.26 -6.61 4.83
CA ILE A 97 -20.10 -5.48 4.40
C ILE A 97 -21.30 -5.98 3.59
N VAL A 98 -21.09 -6.94 2.67
CA VAL A 98 -22.09 -7.42 1.72
C VAL A 98 -23.13 -8.31 2.37
N SER A 99 -22.76 -9.12 3.38
CA SER A 99 -23.65 -10.10 4.03
C SER A 99 -24.85 -9.47 4.75
N ALA A 100 -24.68 -8.29 5.34
CA ALA A 100 -25.76 -7.53 5.95
C ALA A 100 -25.39 -6.04 5.93
N PRO A 101 -25.68 -5.32 4.84
CA PRO A 101 -25.26 -3.93 4.68
C PRO A 101 -25.83 -3.01 5.78
N SER A 102 -24.92 -2.32 6.48
CA SER A 102 -25.29 -1.32 7.49
C SER A 102 -24.20 -0.25 7.62
N GLY A 103 -24.58 0.95 8.05
CA GLY A 103 -23.62 2.04 8.25
C GLY A 103 -22.54 1.72 9.26
N GLY A 104 -22.86 0.97 10.33
CA GLY A 104 -21.88 0.55 11.33
C GLY A 104 -20.84 -0.43 10.78
N LYS A 105 -21.27 -1.43 10.01
CA LYS A 105 -20.34 -2.38 9.36
C LYS A 105 -19.44 -1.68 8.35
N LEU A 106 -19.99 -0.74 7.58
CA LEU A 106 -19.23 0.05 6.63
C LEU A 106 -18.17 0.89 7.35
N LEU A 107 -18.52 1.58 8.43
CA LEU A 107 -17.60 2.37 9.22
C LEU A 107 -16.46 1.49 9.79
N THR A 108 -16.81 0.34 10.38
CA THR A 108 -15.82 -0.62 10.90
C THR A 108 -14.86 -1.07 9.80
N ALA A 109 -15.37 -1.40 8.62
CA ALA A 109 -14.55 -1.82 7.50
C ALA A 109 -13.62 -0.70 6.99
N GLN A 110 -14.10 0.54 6.92
CA GLN A 110 -13.28 1.70 6.53
C GLN A 110 -12.19 2.00 7.56
N ILE A 111 -12.45 1.84 8.86
CA ILE A 111 -11.45 1.97 9.92
C ILE A 111 -10.36 0.90 9.76
N ILE A 112 -10.74 -0.37 9.56
CA ILE A 112 -9.78 -1.46 9.35
C ILE A 112 -8.95 -1.19 8.09
N ALA A 113 -9.59 -0.79 6.98
CA ALA A 113 -8.89 -0.45 5.75
C ALA A 113 -7.89 0.70 5.95
N ALA A 114 -8.26 1.73 6.73
CA ALA A 114 -7.39 2.86 7.06
C ALA A 114 -6.13 2.43 7.83
N LEU A 115 -6.24 1.49 8.76
CA LEU A 115 -5.07 0.94 9.47
C LEU A 115 -4.06 0.31 8.51
N PHE A 116 -4.52 -0.46 7.53
CA PHE A 116 -3.64 -1.02 6.50
C PHE A 116 -3.09 0.05 5.56
N GLN A 117 -3.92 1.02 5.15
CA GLN A 117 -3.50 2.12 4.29
C GLN A 117 -2.39 2.96 4.93
N VAL A 118 -2.53 3.33 6.21
CA VAL A 118 -1.49 4.11 6.90
C VAL A 118 -0.20 3.31 7.07
N ALA A 119 -0.30 2.02 7.37
CA ALA A 119 0.87 1.15 7.47
C ALA A 119 1.61 1.02 6.12
N ILE A 120 0.89 0.83 5.01
CA ILE A 120 1.48 0.76 3.67
C ILE A 120 2.10 2.11 3.30
N ALA A 121 1.36 3.21 3.44
CA ALA A 121 1.79 4.55 3.04
C ALA A 121 2.99 5.07 3.82
N ALA A 122 3.09 4.76 5.11
CA ALA A 122 4.21 5.15 5.94
C ALA A 122 5.55 4.52 5.52
N GLY A 123 5.51 3.36 4.86
CA GLY A 123 6.71 2.69 4.32
C GLY A 123 7.22 3.31 3.01
N HIS A 124 6.37 3.97 2.23
CA HIS A 124 6.70 4.44 0.88
C HIS A 124 7.90 5.39 0.83
N PRO A 125 7.99 6.47 1.64
CA PRO A 125 9.11 7.40 1.56
C PRO A 125 10.46 6.73 1.80
N GLY A 126 10.56 5.88 2.82
CA GLY A 126 11.77 5.15 3.16
C GLY A 126 12.19 4.18 2.07
N MET A 127 11.25 3.46 1.48
CA MET A 127 11.53 2.52 0.38
C MET A 127 11.95 3.25 -0.89
N LEU A 128 11.22 4.27 -1.30
CA LEU A 128 11.49 5.02 -2.54
C LEU A 128 12.82 5.78 -2.49
N ALA A 129 13.20 6.30 -1.33
CA ALA A 129 14.45 7.03 -1.16
C ALA A 129 15.70 6.18 -1.45
N THR A 130 15.60 4.86 -1.29
CA THR A 130 16.72 3.92 -1.50
C THR A 130 16.81 3.37 -2.91
N LEU A 131 15.78 3.53 -3.75
CA LEU A 131 15.73 2.92 -5.08
C LEU A 131 16.51 3.69 -6.15
N PHE A 132 16.65 5.00 -5.99
CA PHE A 132 17.26 5.86 -7.00
C PHE A 132 18.52 6.55 -6.48
N PRO A 133 19.55 6.74 -7.33
CA PRO A 133 20.71 7.55 -7.00
C PRO A 133 20.30 9.02 -6.81
N ALA A 134 21.06 9.78 -6.02
CA ALA A 134 20.70 11.13 -5.58
C ALA A 134 20.32 12.09 -6.74
N HIS A 135 21.05 12.03 -7.86
CA HIS A 135 20.83 12.90 -9.03
C HIS A 135 19.55 12.58 -9.82
N ALA A 136 19.03 11.36 -9.74
CA ALA A 136 17.83 10.92 -10.47
C ALA A 136 16.62 10.66 -9.56
N ARG A 137 16.79 10.79 -8.23
CA ARG A 137 15.80 10.37 -7.23
C ARG A 137 14.47 11.10 -7.41
N THR A 138 14.48 12.41 -7.49
CA THR A 138 13.25 13.22 -7.59
C THR A 138 12.46 12.87 -8.85
N THR A 139 13.12 12.81 -9.99
CA THR A 139 12.47 12.48 -11.27
C THR A 139 12.00 11.03 -11.31
N GLY A 140 12.83 10.08 -10.85
CA GLY A 140 12.49 8.66 -10.82
C GLY A 140 11.31 8.36 -9.92
N VAL A 141 11.30 8.92 -8.71
CA VAL A 141 10.18 8.78 -7.77
C VAL A 141 8.91 9.43 -8.32
N ALA A 142 9.00 10.67 -8.84
CA ALA A 142 7.84 11.38 -9.36
C ALA A 142 7.20 10.65 -10.55
N LEU A 143 8.01 10.16 -11.50
CA LEU A 143 7.52 9.42 -12.67
C LEU A 143 6.87 8.10 -12.25
N SER A 144 7.53 7.32 -11.41
CA SER A 144 7.02 6.04 -10.92
C SER A 144 5.72 6.20 -10.13
N TYR A 145 5.66 7.23 -9.26
CA TYR A 145 4.46 7.57 -8.50
C TYR A 145 3.30 7.93 -9.42
N ASN A 146 3.52 8.86 -10.38
CA ASN A 146 2.45 9.29 -11.29
C ASN A 146 1.94 8.14 -12.17
N LEU A 147 2.82 7.27 -12.65
CA LEU A 147 2.40 6.08 -13.41
C LEU A 147 1.56 5.13 -12.55
N ALA A 148 2.01 4.84 -11.32
CA ALA A 148 1.25 3.98 -10.41
C ALA A 148 -0.11 4.59 -10.05
N VAL A 149 -0.15 5.89 -9.73
CA VAL A 149 -1.41 6.60 -9.42
C VAL A 149 -2.34 6.60 -10.62
N THR A 150 -1.86 6.90 -11.82
CA THR A 150 -2.72 6.95 -13.01
C THR A 150 -3.29 5.58 -13.34
N LEU A 151 -2.44 4.55 -13.42
CA LEU A 151 -2.84 3.22 -13.88
C LEU A 151 -3.64 2.44 -12.83
N PHE A 152 -3.25 2.50 -11.57
CA PHE A 152 -3.83 1.68 -10.51
C PHE A 152 -4.71 2.45 -9.52
N GLY A 153 -4.54 3.77 -9.42
CA GLY A 153 -5.39 4.63 -8.61
C GLY A 153 -6.50 5.25 -9.43
N GLY A 154 -6.16 6.13 -10.36
CA GLY A 154 -7.12 6.92 -11.14
C GLY A 154 -8.07 6.07 -11.99
N MET A 155 -7.58 4.97 -12.57
CA MET A 155 -8.41 4.05 -13.35
C MET A 155 -9.19 3.04 -12.48
N ALA A 156 -8.93 2.95 -11.18
CA ALA A 156 -9.59 1.99 -10.30
C ALA A 156 -11.13 2.10 -10.29
N PRO A 157 -11.74 3.30 -10.12
CA PRO A 157 -13.19 3.43 -10.13
C PRO A 157 -13.82 2.96 -11.45
N LEU A 158 -13.21 3.30 -12.58
CA LEU A 158 -13.67 2.88 -13.90
C LEU A 158 -13.57 1.36 -14.07
N THR A 159 -12.40 0.80 -13.82
CA THR A 159 -12.13 -0.64 -13.97
C THR A 159 -13.07 -1.46 -13.09
N VAL A 160 -13.20 -1.08 -11.82
CA VAL A 160 -14.06 -1.81 -10.87
C VAL A 160 -15.54 -1.67 -11.25
N THR A 161 -15.97 -0.50 -11.70
CA THR A 161 -17.37 -0.31 -12.16
C THR A 161 -17.69 -1.17 -13.37
N LEU A 162 -16.83 -1.16 -14.40
CA LEU A 162 -17.03 -1.94 -15.61
C LEU A 162 -17.04 -3.45 -15.31
N LEU A 163 -16.08 -3.94 -14.53
CA LEU A 163 -16.03 -5.35 -14.14
C LEU A 163 -17.24 -5.75 -13.29
N THR A 164 -17.70 -4.88 -12.39
CA THR A 164 -18.90 -5.14 -11.59
C THR A 164 -20.15 -5.23 -12.47
N GLN A 165 -20.27 -4.36 -13.48
CA GLN A 165 -21.40 -4.39 -14.43
C GLN A 165 -21.37 -5.65 -15.30
N GLN A 166 -20.19 -6.09 -15.75
CA GLN A 166 -20.05 -7.27 -16.61
C GLN A 166 -20.26 -8.58 -15.85
N THR A 167 -19.75 -8.67 -14.62
CA THR A 167 -19.78 -9.91 -13.84
C THR A 167 -20.98 -10.01 -12.90
N GLY A 168 -21.65 -8.91 -12.59
CA GLY A 168 -22.69 -8.84 -11.56
C GLY A 168 -22.20 -9.06 -10.14
N SER A 169 -20.89 -9.25 -9.93
CA SER A 169 -20.32 -9.61 -8.63
C SER A 169 -20.05 -8.38 -7.76
N ARG A 170 -20.57 -8.40 -6.53
CA ARG A 170 -20.29 -7.39 -5.51
C ARG A 170 -18.89 -7.45 -4.93
N PHE A 171 -18.11 -8.51 -5.25
CA PHE A 171 -16.76 -8.73 -4.72
C PHE A 171 -15.65 -8.22 -5.64
N VAL A 172 -15.97 -7.65 -6.80
CA VAL A 172 -14.99 -7.10 -7.75
C VAL A 172 -14.01 -6.12 -7.08
N PRO A 173 -14.45 -5.19 -6.19
CA PRO A 173 -13.51 -4.31 -5.49
C PRO A 173 -12.46 -5.07 -4.66
N ALA A 174 -12.86 -6.17 -4.01
CA ALA A 174 -11.93 -7.01 -3.24
C ALA A 174 -10.90 -7.67 -4.16
N PHE A 175 -11.34 -8.24 -5.28
CA PHE A 175 -10.43 -8.86 -6.26
C PHE A 175 -9.46 -7.84 -6.88
N TYR A 176 -9.90 -6.60 -7.08
CA TYR A 176 -9.04 -5.52 -7.57
C TYR A 176 -7.89 -5.23 -6.59
N VAL A 177 -8.18 -5.11 -5.29
CA VAL A 177 -7.14 -4.89 -4.26
C VAL A 177 -6.20 -6.08 -4.16
N ILE A 178 -6.73 -7.32 -4.23
CA ILE A 178 -5.90 -8.53 -4.21
C ILE A 178 -4.99 -8.58 -5.43
N ALA A 179 -5.49 -8.29 -6.63
CA ALA A 179 -4.68 -8.23 -7.84
C ALA A 179 -3.58 -7.16 -7.72
N ALA A 180 -3.91 -5.97 -7.22
CA ALA A 180 -2.94 -4.91 -6.96
C ALA A 180 -1.88 -5.34 -5.94
N ALA A 181 -2.25 -6.06 -4.88
CA ALA A 181 -1.32 -6.62 -3.91
C ALA A 181 -0.37 -7.63 -4.53
N LEU A 182 -0.88 -8.55 -5.36
CA LEU A 182 -0.07 -9.54 -6.06
C LEU A 182 0.91 -8.89 -7.04
N ILE A 183 0.46 -7.90 -7.82
CA ILE A 183 1.32 -7.13 -8.72
C ILE A 183 2.40 -6.40 -7.93
N SER A 184 2.03 -5.74 -6.83
CA SER A 184 2.94 -5.03 -5.95
C SER A 184 4.03 -5.96 -5.41
N LEU A 185 3.65 -7.08 -4.82
CA LEU A 185 4.58 -8.07 -4.28
C LEU A 185 5.48 -8.68 -5.36
N ALA A 186 4.92 -8.98 -6.54
CA ALA A 186 5.67 -9.52 -7.67
C ALA A 186 6.72 -8.52 -8.16
N LEU A 187 6.35 -7.26 -8.41
CA LEU A 187 7.27 -6.23 -8.89
C LEU A 187 8.40 -5.98 -7.90
N VAL A 188 8.11 -5.87 -6.60
CA VAL A 188 9.15 -5.68 -5.58
C VAL A 188 10.01 -6.93 -5.42
N ARG A 189 9.47 -8.15 -5.60
CA ARG A 189 10.21 -9.41 -5.42
C ARG A 189 11.09 -9.77 -6.61
N PHE A 190 10.63 -9.49 -7.84
CA PHE A 190 11.29 -9.97 -9.06
C PHE A 190 12.22 -8.93 -9.69
N THR A 191 12.13 -7.64 -9.34
CA THR A 191 13.09 -6.63 -9.78
C THR A 191 14.44 -6.81 -9.10
N ARG A 192 15.54 -6.60 -9.83
CA ARG A 192 16.92 -6.68 -9.28
C ARG A 192 17.13 -5.65 -8.18
N THR A 193 16.62 -4.45 -8.38
CA THR A 193 16.67 -3.35 -7.40
C THR A 193 15.91 -3.71 -6.12
N GLY A 194 14.74 -4.32 -6.22
CA GLY A 194 13.98 -4.79 -5.07
C GLY A 194 14.71 -5.90 -4.30
N GLN A 195 15.31 -6.85 -4.99
CA GLN A 195 16.15 -7.89 -4.36
C GLN A 195 17.36 -7.31 -3.66
N ALA A 196 18.07 -6.36 -4.29
CA ALA A 196 19.21 -5.67 -3.70
C ALA A 196 18.82 -4.87 -2.45
N ALA A 197 17.69 -4.15 -2.50
CA ALA A 197 17.16 -3.40 -1.36
C ALA A 197 16.79 -4.31 -0.18
N LEU A 198 16.15 -5.46 -0.46
CA LEU A 198 15.86 -6.49 0.55
C LEU A 198 17.12 -7.09 1.17
N ALA A 199 18.15 -7.35 0.37
CA ALA A 199 19.43 -7.86 0.84
C ALA A 199 20.16 -6.83 1.72
N ALA A 200 20.18 -5.56 1.31
CA ALA A 200 20.77 -4.46 2.07
C ALA A 200 20.08 -4.27 3.43
N ASP A 201 18.74 -4.31 3.47
CA ASP A 201 17.96 -4.23 4.72
C ASP A 201 18.27 -5.39 5.67
N ARG A 202 18.48 -6.60 5.15
CA ARG A 202 18.90 -7.77 5.96
C ARG A 202 20.31 -7.59 6.53
N ALA A 203 21.27 -7.14 5.72
CA ALA A 203 22.65 -6.91 6.13
C ALA A 203 22.74 -5.83 7.22
N HIS A 204 22.03 -4.71 7.04
CA HIS A 204 22.00 -3.61 8.02
C HIS A 204 21.46 -4.06 9.38
N ARG A 205 20.46 -4.94 9.39
CA ARG A 205 19.91 -5.51 10.63
C ARG A 205 20.86 -6.48 11.32
N ALA A 206 21.53 -7.34 10.55
CA ALA A 206 22.54 -8.24 11.10
C ALA A 206 23.66 -7.45 11.78
N GLN A 207 24.04 -6.31 11.22
CA GLN A 207 25.05 -5.42 11.80
C GLN A 207 24.54 -4.74 13.09
N ARG A 208 23.30 -4.23 13.10
CA ARG A 208 22.68 -3.65 14.32
C ARG A 208 22.55 -4.68 15.45
N ALA A 209 22.18 -5.92 15.14
CA ALA A 209 22.11 -7.00 16.11
C ALA A 209 23.47 -7.31 16.72
N LYS A 210 24.53 -7.35 15.89
CA LYS A 210 25.91 -7.53 16.38
C LYS A 210 26.37 -6.41 17.29
N VAL A 211 26.07 -5.15 16.95
CA VAL A 211 26.40 -3.98 17.79
C VAL A 211 25.68 -4.02 19.13
N ALA A 212 24.41 -4.44 19.14
CA ALA A 212 23.62 -4.56 20.38
C ALA A 212 24.09 -5.67 21.32
N THR A 213 24.87 -6.64 20.83
CA THR A 213 25.46 -7.74 21.62
C THR A 213 26.88 -7.45 22.10
N LEU A 214 27.50 -6.32 21.71
CA LEU A 214 28.80 -5.91 22.22
C LEU A 214 28.64 -5.48 23.69
N PRO A 215 29.56 -5.92 24.59
CA PRO A 215 29.54 -5.48 25.97
C PRO A 215 29.70 -3.96 26.04
N ALA A 216 28.93 -3.33 26.90
CA ALA A 216 29.08 -1.89 27.17
C ALA A 216 30.52 -1.61 27.56
N PHE A 217 31.14 -0.59 26.94
CA PHE A 217 32.47 -0.15 27.34
C PHE A 217 32.45 0.12 28.86
N PRO A 218 33.45 -0.38 29.62
CA PRO A 218 33.58 0.02 31.00
C PRO A 218 33.72 1.55 31.05
N ALA A 219 32.84 2.18 31.81
CA ALA A 219 32.97 3.61 32.12
C ALA A 219 34.17 3.70 33.12
N ASP A 220 35.29 4.17 32.64
CA ASP A 220 36.41 4.59 33.49
C ASP A 220 36.11 5.92 34.15
#